data_ea36b832dd0071fa41cf0cf7af1edc6f
#
_entry.id   ea36b832dd0071fa41cf0cf7af1edc6f
#
_cell.length_a   1.000
_cell.length_b   1.000
_cell.length_c   1.000
_cell.angle_alpha   90.00
_cell.angle_beta   90.00
_cell.angle_gamma   90.00
#
_symmetry.space_group_name_H-M   'P 1'
#
loop_
_entity.id
_entity.type
_entity.pdbx_description
1 polymer ?
#
loop_
_entity_poly.entity_id
_entity_poly.type
_entity_poly.pdbx_seq_one_letter_code
_entity_poly.pdbx_strand_id
1 'polypeptide(L)'
;MPTYANFTALVRDWSNKDSSVLSDTRIQDCLRYAADKCYRNLRVAALENTITYNSTALEAATTAANTFLPSQTDLTLPTDLIEFIQIREIDADGRTCRVFNEKTDLRTFNDWSALKTSYIGYFSRQGNTLLLAPGFGQANSLSTADKIELHYYRRLPALNALYDVTPANYAAGFLTQDNAAAVSLFFVNGDTNTAYTTQAEATEAAGGNQGNTNNAKYKGNEAANWLRDENERVLLMGALAEVFYYLQDDDQGVKHKKLFDQEIFELNDEDSKRNAAGGNVQVNFSGRGLI
;
A
#
# COMPACT_ATOMS: atom_id res chain seq x y z
N MET A 1 6.81 13.20 -15.08
CA MET A 1 6.15 13.09 -13.76
C MET A 1 6.65 14.21 -12.89
N PRO A 2 5.79 14.93 -12.18
CA PRO A 2 6.23 15.98 -11.27
C PRO A 2 7.01 15.35 -10.12
N THR A 3 8.18 15.90 -9.83
CA THR A 3 8.94 15.49 -8.65
C THR A 3 8.36 16.15 -7.40
N TYR A 4 8.66 15.63 -6.23
CA TYR A 4 8.25 16.25 -4.97
C TYR A 4 8.74 17.72 -4.83
N ALA A 5 9.94 18.00 -5.34
CA ALA A 5 10.48 19.36 -5.39
C ALA A 5 9.62 20.30 -6.28
N ASN A 6 9.09 19.79 -7.39
CA ASN A 6 8.19 20.55 -8.25
C ASN A 6 6.88 20.93 -7.54
N PHE A 7 6.35 20.01 -6.70
CA PHE A 7 5.17 20.32 -5.88
C PHE A 7 5.41 21.47 -4.90
N THR A 8 6.57 21.49 -4.26
CA THR A 8 6.93 22.57 -3.33
C THR A 8 6.96 23.93 -4.04
N ALA A 9 7.53 23.98 -5.25
CA ALA A 9 7.54 25.17 -6.08
C ALA A 9 6.11 25.57 -6.50
N LEU A 10 5.31 24.60 -6.94
CA LEU A 10 3.94 24.84 -7.40
C LEU A 10 3.05 25.43 -6.28
N VAL A 11 3.14 24.90 -5.06
CA VAL A 11 2.40 25.44 -3.90
C VAL A 11 2.80 26.89 -3.61
N ARG A 12 4.09 27.24 -3.74
CA ARG A 12 4.55 28.63 -3.60
C ARG A 12 3.97 29.54 -4.66
N ASP A 13 4.04 29.12 -5.92
CA ASP A 13 3.54 29.90 -7.05
C ASP A 13 2.04 30.18 -6.90
N TRP A 14 1.27 29.17 -6.55
CA TRP A 14 -0.18 29.32 -6.37
C TRP A 14 -0.56 30.11 -5.12
N SER A 15 0.20 30.04 -4.05
CA SER A 15 -0.01 30.83 -2.84
C SER A 15 0.53 32.27 -2.97
N ASN A 16 1.32 32.54 -4.01
CA ASN A 16 2.03 33.81 -4.19
C ASN A 16 2.84 34.22 -2.95
N LYS A 17 3.52 33.25 -2.33
CA LYS A 17 4.35 33.45 -1.14
C LYS A 17 5.76 32.96 -1.39
N ASP A 18 6.73 33.72 -0.91
CA ASP A 18 8.13 33.34 -1.01
C ASP A 18 8.57 32.41 0.17
N SER A 19 9.82 31.98 0.13
CA SER A 19 10.39 31.09 1.13
C SER A 19 10.57 31.72 2.51
N SER A 20 10.52 33.05 2.63
CA SER A 20 10.62 33.74 3.92
C SER A 20 9.32 33.65 4.71
N VAL A 21 8.19 33.59 4.02
CA VAL A 21 6.85 33.46 4.61
C VAL A 21 6.45 31.99 4.71
N LEU A 22 6.72 31.22 3.65
CA LEU A 22 6.32 29.82 3.54
C LEU A 22 7.53 28.93 3.29
N SER A 23 8.09 28.38 4.37
CA SER A 23 9.26 27.49 4.30
C SER A 23 8.94 26.15 3.66
N ASP A 24 9.95 25.47 3.08
CA ASP A 24 9.79 24.13 2.50
C ASP A 24 9.21 23.13 3.50
N THR A 25 9.66 23.17 4.76
CA THR A 25 9.15 22.29 5.81
C THR A 25 7.65 22.48 6.03
N ARG A 26 7.16 23.73 5.99
CA ARG A 26 5.72 24.00 6.11
C ARG A 26 4.93 23.43 4.93
N ILE A 27 5.44 23.62 3.72
CA ILE A 27 4.80 23.06 2.52
C ILE A 27 4.76 21.54 2.62
N GLN A 28 5.84 20.92 3.07
CA GLN A 28 5.92 19.46 3.28
C GLN A 28 4.88 18.98 4.29
N ASP A 29 4.70 19.68 5.40
CA ASP A 29 3.65 19.36 6.37
C ASP A 29 2.25 19.48 5.76
N CYS A 30 1.98 20.56 5.01
CA CYS A 30 0.69 20.76 4.35
C CYS A 30 0.41 19.68 3.30
N LEU A 31 1.40 19.28 2.51
CA LEU A 31 1.29 18.18 1.54
C LEU A 31 1.01 16.85 2.24
N ARG A 32 1.68 16.58 3.38
CA ARG A 32 1.43 15.39 4.17
C ARG A 32 0.01 15.35 4.73
N TYR A 33 -0.50 16.48 5.26
CA TYR A 33 -1.87 16.56 5.75
C TYR A 33 -2.90 16.38 4.62
N ALA A 34 -2.65 16.95 3.46
CA ALA A 34 -3.49 16.74 2.28
C ALA A 34 -3.51 15.25 1.86
N ALA A 35 -2.35 14.60 1.78
CA ALA A 35 -2.25 13.18 1.47
C ALA A 35 -2.98 12.30 2.52
N ASP A 36 -2.82 12.59 3.81
CA ASP A 36 -3.51 11.87 4.88
C ASP A 36 -5.04 12.02 4.79
N LYS A 37 -5.54 13.19 4.38
CA LYS A 37 -6.97 13.40 4.10
C LYS A 37 -7.43 12.61 2.88
N CYS A 38 -6.61 12.55 1.81
CA CYS A 38 -6.88 11.72 0.64
C CYS A 38 -7.04 10.25 1.04
N TYR A 39 -6.11 9.67 1.80
CA TYR A 39 -6.18 8.27 2.23
C TYR A 39 -7.39 7.95 3.11
N ARG A 40 -7.91 8.93 3.86
CA ARG A 40 -9.14 8.72 4.66
C ARG A 40 -10.41 8.70 3.83
N ASN A 41 -10.43 9.42 2.71
CA ASN A 41 -11.66 9.69 1.96
C ASN A 41 -11.70 9.02 0.58
N LEU A 42 -10.57 8.65 0.00
CA LEU A 42 -10.53 7.98 -1.29
C LEU A 42 -10.71 6.47 -1.14
N ARG A 43 -11.60 5.91 -1.97
CA ARG A 43 -11.85 4.48 -2.10
C ARG A 43 -11.84 4.12 -3.57
N VAL A 44 -10.64 4.15 -4.14
CA VAL A 44 -10.38 3.94 -5.58
C VAL A 44 -9.50 2.72 -5.79
N ALA A 45 -9.65 2.06 -6.92
CA ALA A 45 -8.90 0.85 -7.26
C ALA A 45 -7.36 1.04 -7.20
N ALA A 46 -6.87 2.25 -7.47
CA ALA A 46 -5.44 2.56 -7.37
C ALA A 46 -4.86 2.43 -5.94
N LEU A 47 -5.71 2.51 -4.92
CA LEU A 47 -5.33 2.31 -3.51
C LEU A 47 -5.58 0.87 -3.03
N GLU A 48 -6.17 0.02 -3.85
CA GLU A 48 -6.40 -1.38 -3.49
C GLU A 48 -5.09 -2.17 -3.57
N ASN A 49 -4.94 -3.10 -2.66
CA ASN A 49 -3.83 -4.05 -2.63
C ASN A 49 -4.31 -5.40 -2.13
N THR A 50 -3.61 -6.43 -2.56
CA THR A 50 -3.87 -7.80 -2.13
C THR A 50 -2.59 -8.41 -1.61
N ILE A 51 -2.65 -8.95 -0.40
CA ILE A 51 -1.56 -9.72 0.18
C ILE A 51 -2.03 -11.14 0.46
N THR A 52 -1.17 -12.10 0.16
CA THR A 52 -1.44 -13.51 0.38
C THR A 52 -0.52 -14.04 1.46
N TYR A 53 -1.11 -14.64 2.50
CA TYR A 53 -0.40 -15.37 3.54
C TYR A 53 -0.47 -16.86 3.22
N ASN A 54 0.68 -17.47 2.97
CA ASN A 54 0.76 -18.89 2.66
C ASN A 54 0.86 -19.71 3.95
N SER A 55 0.21 -20.87 3.99
CA SER A 55 0.48 -21.86 5.02
C SER A 55 1.89 -22.41 4.82
N THR A 56 2.64 -22.51 5.89
CA THR A 56 3.92 -23.21 5.88
C THR A 56 3.80 -24.49 6.66
N ALA A 57 4.49 -25.54 6.22
CA ALA A 57 4.72 -26.69 7.05
C ALA A 57 5.41 -26.23 8.36
N LEU A 58 5.07 -26.87 9.47
CA LEU A 58 5.37 -26.44 10.85
C LEU A 58 6.82 -26.04 11.11
N GLU A 59 7.76 -26.50 10.31
CA GLU A 59 9.20 -26.30 10.52
C GLU A 59 9.80 -25.08 9.83
N ALA A 60 9.09 -24.48 8.86
CA ALA A 60 9.58 -23.35 8.06
C ALA A 60 8.98 -21.98 8.44
N ALA A 61 8.09 -21.96 9.41
CA ALA A 61 7.23 -20.79 9.68
C ALA A 61 7.90 -19.62 10.39
N THR A 62 9.16 -19.74 10.82
CA THR A 62 9.78 -18.75 11.69
C THR A 62 10.48 -17.61 10.96
N THR A 63 10.65 -17.68 9.65
CA THR A 63 11.53 -16.73 8.93
C THR A 63 10.94 -16.08 7.69
N ALA A 64 9.83 -16.53 7.15
CA ALA A 64 9.25 -15.93 5.97
C ALA A 64 8.16 -14.89 6.34
N ALA A 65 8.31 -13.67 5.86
CA ALA A 65 7.23 -12.68 5.92
C ALA A 65 5.99 -13.23 5.20
N ASN A 66 4.80 -12.92 5.71
CA ASN A 66 3.53 -13.37 5.15
C ASN A 66 3.28 -14.89 5.21
N THR A 67 3.80 -15.56 6.21
CA THR A 67 3.50 -16.96 6.51
C THR A 67 2.78 -17.09 7.85
N PHE A 68 1.95 -18.10 7.99
CA PHE A 68 1.24 -18.40 9.23
C PHE A 68 1.12 -19.92 9.42
N LEU A 69 0.97 -20.34 10.67
CA LEU A 69 0.82 -21.74 11.02
C LEU A 69 -0.63 -22.21 10.81
N PRO A 70 -0.85 -23.43 10.36
CA PRO A 70 -2.16 -24.06 10.46
C PRO A 70 -2.67 -23.96 11.90
N SER A 71 -3.94 -23.65 12.11
CA SER A 71 -4.55 -23.37 13.42
C SER A 71 -4.19 -22.02 14.07
N GLN A 72 -3.38 -21.20 13.47
CA GLN A 72 -3.14 -19.84 13.94
C GLN A 72 -4.43 -19.03 13.88
N THR A 73 -4.73 -18.29 14.94
CA THR A 73 -5.92 -17.44 15.05
C THR A 73 -5.61 -15.97 14.85
N ASP A 74 -4.34 -15.60 14.81
CA ASP A 74 -3.86 -14.23 14.70
C ASP A 74 -2.88 -14.05 13.54
N LEU A 75 -3.02 -12.97 12.79
CA LEU A 75 -2.15 -12.57 11.70
C LEU A 75 -1.65 -11.16 11.93
N THR A 76 -0.38 -10.91 11.67
CA THR A 76 0.17 -9.56 11.65
C THR A 76 -0.27 -8.85 10.38
N LEU A 77 -0.85 -7.66 10.54
CA LEU A 77 -1.37 -6.86 9.44
C LEU A 77 -0.27 -6.10 8.71
N PRO A 78 -0.45 -5.80 7.41
CA PRO A 78 0.40 -4.88 6.67
C PRO A 78 0.43 -3.51 7.33
N THR A 79 1.60 -2.87 7.36
CA THR A 79 1.79 -1.55 7.98
C THR A 79 1.12 -0.42 7.19
N ASP A 80 0.86 -0.66 5.91
CA ASP A 80 0.20 0.27 4.99
C ASP A 80 -1.33 0.10 4.93
N LEU A 81 -1.91 -0.83 5.71
CA LEU A 81 -3.34 -1.10 5.74
C LEU A 81 -4.13 0.08 6.29
N ILE A 82 -5.11 0.55 5.50
CA ILE A 82 -6.10 1.56 5.90
C ILE A 82 -7.40 0.86 6.31
N GLU A 83 -8.00 0.09 5.40
CA GLU A 83 -9.32 -0.53 5.58
C GLU A 83 -9.39 -1.85 4.81
N PHE A 84 -10.10 -2.82 5.37
CA PHE A 84 -10.34 -4.09 4.70
C PHE A 84 -11.45 -3.97 3.66
N ILE A 85 -11.21 -4.57 2.49
CA ILE A 85 -12.24 -4.79 1.48
C ILE A 85 -12.80 -6.20 1.64
N GLN A 86 -11.92 -7.20 1.70
CA GLN A 86 -12.31 -8.60 1.84
C GLN A 86 -11.17 -9.42 2.46
N ILE A 87 -11.56 -10.41 3.25
CA ILE A 87 -10.65 -11.45 3.73
C ILE A 87 -11.24 -12.80 3.34
N ARG A 88 -10.43 -13.65 2.71
CA ARG A 88 -10.86 -14.97 2.27
C ARG A 88 -9.78 -16.03 2.43
N GLU A 89 -10.20 -17.26 2.71
CA GLU A 89 -9.38 -18.45 2.54
C GLU A 89 -9.53 -18.98 1.12
N ILE A 90 -8.43 -19.34 0.51
CA ILE A 90 -8.36 -19.94 -0.82
C ILE A 90 -7.60 -21.25 -0.78
N ASP A 91 -7.99 -22.20 -1.62
CA ASP A 91 -7.29 -23.47 -1.80
C ASP A 91 -6.10 -23.33 -2.78
N ALA A 92 -5.41 -24.46 -3.03
CA ALA A 92 -4.30 -24.52 -3.96
C ALA A 92 -4.71 -24.15 -5.40
N ASP A 93 -5.96 -24.38 -5.76
CA ASP A 93 -6.53 -24.07 -7.08
C ASP A 93 -7.02 -22.61 -7.19
N GLY A 94 -6.91 -21.83 -6.10
CA GLY A 94 -7.36 -20.44 -6.04
C GLY A 94 -8.88 -20.28 -5.80
N ARG A 95 -9.59 -21.36 -5.41
CA ARG A 95 -11.02 -21.30 -5.10
C ARG A 95 -11.23 -20.78 -3.68
N THR A 96 -12.22 -19.94 -3.50
CA THR A 96 -12.58 -19.43 -2.17
C THR A 96 -13.23 -20.55 -1.35
N CYS A 97 -12.59 -20.90 -0.24
CA CYS A 97 -13.09 -21.88 0.74
C CYS A 97 -13.93 -21.21 1.82
N ARG A 98 -13.56 -20.01 2.23
CA ARG A 98 -14.24 -19.25 3.28
C ARG A 98 -14.09 -17.74 3.06
N VAL A 99 -15.13 -16.98 3.41
CA VAL A 99 -15.10 -15.51 3.47
C VAL A 99 -15.28 -15.10 4.93
N PHE A 100 -14.50 -14.12 5.38
CA PHE A 100 -14.56 -13.61 6.74
C PHE A 100 -15.29 -12.27 6.78
N ASN A 101 -16.22 -12.14 7.72
CA ASN A 101 -16.95 -10.91 8.01
C ASN A 101 -16.40 -10.26 9.29
N GLU A 102 -16.39 -8.94 9.32
CA GLU A 102 -15.94 -8.20 10.50
C GLU A 102 -16.90 -8.36 11.67
N LYS A 103 -16.34 -8.56 12.87
CA LYS A 103 -17.06 -8.54 14.15
C LYS A 103 -16.26 -7.75 15.18
N THR A 104 -16.92 -6.79 15.79
CA THR A 104 -16.29 -5.92 16.80
C THR A 104 -16.26 -6.54 18.20
N ASP A 105 -17.13 -7.51 18.50
CA ASP A 105 -17.18 -8.17 19.81
C ASP A 105 -16.28 -9.41 19.85
N LEU A 106 -15.14 -9.26 20.49
CA LEU A 106 -14.16 -10.36 20.68
C LEU A 106 -14.70 -11.50 21.55
N ARG A 107 -15.71 -11.28 22.39
CA ARG A 107 -16.26 -12.33 23.26
C ARG A 107 -16.97 -13.42 22.47
N THR A 108 -17.51 -13.06 21.32
CA THR A 108 -18.14 -14.04 20.42
C THR A 108 -17.17 -14.97 19.74
N PHE A 109 -15.87 -14.65 19.69
CA PHE A 109 -14.86 -15.54 19.07
C PHE A 109 -14.70 -16.87 19.81
N ASN A 110 -14.81 -16.89 21.12
CA ASN A 110 -14.69 -18.13 21.91
C ASN A 110 -15.87 -19.08 21.70
N ASP A 111 -17.05 -18.54 21.42
CA ASP A 111 -18.29 -19.33 21.23
C ASP A 111 -18.40 -19.89 19.80
N TRP A 112 -17.59 -19.38 18.85
CA TRP A 112 -17.71 -19.67 17.43
C TRP A 112 -16.81 -20.82 16.97
N SER A 113 -16.05 -21.43 17.86
CA SER A 113 -15.27 -22.66 17.57
C SER A 113 -16.15 -23.82 17.05
N ALA A 114 -17.47 -23.77 17.32
CA ALA A 114 -18.44 -24.73 16.80
C ALA A 114 -18.78 -24.51 15.30
N LEU A 115 -18.47 -23.35 14.71
CA LEU A 115 -18.77 -23.04 13.30
C LEU A 115 -17.67 -23.50 12.34
N LYS A 116 -16.90 -24.50 12.73
CA LYS A 116 -15.82 -25.08 11.92
C LYS A 116 -16.26 -25.56 10.53
N THR A 117 -17.57 -25.75 10.31
CA THR A 117 -18.16 -26.24 9.07
C THR A 117 -18.71 -25.17 8.16
N SER A 118 -18.62 -23.88 8.54
CA SER A 118 -19.24 -22.79 7.80
C SER A 118 -18.32 -22.22 6.72
N TYR A 119 -18.87 -21.89 5.56
CA TYR A 119 -18.22 -21.06 4.54
C TYR A 119 -18.03 -19.59 4.98
N ILE A 120 -18.61 -19.20 6.11
CA ILE A 120 -18.51 -17.86 6.67
C ILE A 120 -17.68 -17.96 7.94
N GLY A 121 -16.61 -17.19 7.99
CA GLY A 121 -15.83 -16.91 9.18
C GLY A 121 -16.04 -15.49 9.68
N TYR A 122 -15.42 -15.17 10.80
CA TYR A 122 -15.44 -13.83 11.39
C TYR A 122 -14.03 -13.40 11.72
N PHE A 123 -13.77 -12.11 11.62
CA PHE A 123 -12.53 -11.52 12.05
C PHE A 123 -12.76 -10.31 12.95
N SER A 124 -11.77 -10.00 13.76
CA SER A 124 -11.69 -8.76 14.52
C SER A 124 -10.28 -8.21 14.48
N ARG A 125 -10.16 -6.90 14.38
CA ARG A 125 -8.89 -6.21 14.43
C ARG A 125 -8.54 -5.84 15.87
N GLN A 126 -7.35 -6.21 16.32
CA GLN A 126 -6.80 -5.81 17.61
C GLN A 126 -5.42 -5.16 17.39
N GLY A 127 -5.41 -3.83 17.34
CA GLY A 127 -4.17 -3.11 17.01
C GLY A 127 -3.65 -3.45 15.61
N ASN A 128 -2.46 -4.01 15.54
CA ASN A 128 -1.83 -4.48 14.30
C ASN A 128 -1.99 -5.98 14.05
N THR A 129 -2.92 -6.62 14.76
CA THR A 129 -3.19 -8.05 14.66
C THR A 129 -4.62 -8.27 14.19
N LEU A 130 -4.81 -9.26 13.34
CA LEU A 130 -6.09 -9.75 12.90
C LEU A 130 -6.37 -11.07 13.61
N LEU A 131 -7.46 -11.14 14.35
CA LEU A 131 -7.95 -12.37 14.96
C LEU A 131 -9.00 -13.00 14.06
N LEU A 132 -8.89 -14.30 13.81
CA LEU A 132 -9.77 -15.09 12.94
C LEU A 132 -10.56 -16.12 13.74
N ALA A 133 -11.84 -16.28 13.42
CA ALA A 133 -12.70 -17.30 13.98
C ALA A 133 -13.58 -17.94 12.89
N PRO A 134 -13.49 -19.26 12.67
CA PRO A 134 -12.50 -20.15 13.25
C PRO A 134 -11.09 -19.84 12.77
N GLY A 135 -10.08 -20.26 13.53
CA GLY A 135 -8.69 -20.10 13.12
C GLY A 135 -8.42 -20.83 11.80
N PHE A 136 -7.43 -20.34 11.06
CA PHE A 136 -7.03 -20.92 9.79
C PHE A 136 -6.65 -22.40 9.94
N GLY A 137 -7.05 -23.22 8.96
CA GLY A 137 -6.73 -24.64 8.92
C GLY A 137 -7.38 -25.46 10.03
N GLN A 138 -8.24 -24.87 10.86
CA GLN A 138 -9.05 -25.65 11.80
C GLN A 138 -10.13 -26.41 11.03
N ALA A 139 -9.83 -27.66 10.86
CA ALA A 139 -10.42 -28.67 10.04
C ALA A 139 -11.92 -28.53 9.82
N ASN A 140 -12.25 -28.32 8.61
CA ASN A 140 -13.30 -29.09 7.99
C ASN A 140 -12.67 -30.02 6.96
N SER A 141 -13.24 -31.17 6.86
CA SER A 141 -13.02 -32.08 5.74
C SER A 141 -13.25 -31.44 4.35
N LEU A 142 -13.57 -30.16 4.29
CA LEU A 142 -13.77 -29.36 3.09
C LEU A 142 -12.64 -28.36 2.83
N SER A 143 -11.77 -28.06 3.81
CA SER A 143 -10.77 -27.03 3.61
C SER A 143 -9.39 -27.64 3.39
N THR A 144 -9.05 -27.80 2.16
CA THR A 144 -7.70 -27.75 1.63
C THR A 144 -7.22 -26.30 1.56
N ALA A 145 -7.68 -25.44 2.47
CA ALA A 145 -7.31 -24.03 2.48
C ALA A 145 -5.80 -23.91 2.68
N ASP A 146 -5.15 -23.32 1.70
CA ASP A 146 -3.70 -23.26 1.59
C ASP A 146 -3.19 -21.86 1.88
N LYS A 147 -4.07 -20.86 1.72
CA LYS A 147 -3.71 -19.44 1.80
C LYS A 147 -4.84 -18.62 2.40
N ILE A 148 -4.47 -17.49 3.05
CA ILE A 148 -5.38 -16.39 3.35
C ILE A 148 -5.02 -15.23 2.44
N GLU A 149 -6.01 -14.70 1.77
CA GLU A 149 -5.90 -13.53 0.94
C GLU A 149 -6.60 -12.35 1.62
N LEU A 150 -5.85 -11.27 1.77
CA LEU A 150 -6.29 -10.03 2.36
C LEU A 150 -6.36 -8.99 1.26
N HIS A 151 -7.57 -8.53 0.92
CA HIS A 151 -7.81 -7.44 -0.01
C HIS A 151 -8.16 -6.20 0.79
N TYR A 152 -7.44 -5.09 0.57
CA TYR A 152 -7.52 -3.91 1.42
C TYR A 152 -7.12 -2.62 0.70
N TYR A 153 -7.59 -1.48 1.22
CA TYR A 153 -7.06 -0.17 0.83
C TYR A 153 -5.77 0.09 1.57
N ARG A 154 -4.74 0.48 0.81
CA ARG A 154 -3.39 0.75 1.35
C ARG A 154 -3.07 2.23 1.37
N ARG A 155 -2.17 2.61 2.27
CA ARG A 155 -1.45 3.86 2.20
C ARG A 155 -0.28 3.71 1.22
N LEU A 156 -0.19 4.62 0.27
CA LEU A 156 0.97 4.67 -0.64
C LEU A 156 2.24 5.12 0.11
N PRO A 157 3.43 4.85 -0.45
CA PRO A 157 4.67 5.40 0.09
C PRO A 157 4.59 6.91 0.30
N ALA A 158 5.39 7.45 1.22
CA ALA A 158 5.44 8.89 1.43
C ALA A 158 5.74 9.62 0.11
N LEU A 159 5.19 10.83 -0.07
CA LEU A 159 5.32 11.59 -1.32
C LEU A 159 6.77 11.83 -1.75
N ASN A 160 7.69 11.88 -0.78
CA ASN A 160 9.14 12.03 -0.97
C ASN A 160 9.92 10.74 -0.74
N ALA A 161 9.25 9.60 -0.64
CA ALA A 161 9.93 8.32 -0.48
C ALA A 161 10.82 8.03 -1.70
N LEU A 162 12.01 7.53 -1.44
CA LEU A 162 12.93 7.04 -2.46
C LEU A 162 12.97 5.52 -2.39
N TYR A 163 13.25 4.87 -3.51
CA TYR A 163 13.56 3.45 -3.49
C TYR A 163 14.86 3.21 -2.73
N ASP A 164 14.87 2.18 -1.88
CA ASP A 164 16.07 1.76 -1.19
C ASP A 164 17.14 1.28 -2.19
N VAL A 165 18.40 1.58 -1.89
CA VAL A 165 19.53 1.14 -2.73
C VAL A 165 19.82 -0.33 -2.42
N THR A 166 19.18 -1.21 -3.18
CA THR A 166 19.30 -2.67 -3.09
C THR A 166 19.57 -3.29 -4.46
N PRO A 167 20.17 -4.49 -4.52
CA PRO A 167 20.35 -5.21 -5.78
C PRO A 167 19.04 -5.43 -6.54
N ALA A 168 17.95 -5.73 -5.84
CA ALA A 168 16.64 -5.93 -6.46
C ALA A 168 16.11 -4.66 -7.12
N ASN A 169 16.23 -3.51 -6.44
CA ASN A 169 15.81 -2.22 -7.00
C ASN A 169 16.75 -1.74 -8.12
N TYR A 170 18.02 -2.13 -8.08
CA TYR A 170 18.95 -1.91 -9.18
C TYR A 170 18.49 -2.70 -10.43
N ALA A 171 18.26 -4.00 -10.30
CA ALA A 171 17.81 -4.87 -11.39
C ALA A 171 16.45 -4.42 -11.97
N ALA A 172 15.56 -3.86 -11.12
CA ALA A 172 14.28 -3.30 -11.54
C ALA A 172 14.39 -1.92 -12.23
N GLY A 173 15.57 -1.30 -12.26
CA GLY A 173 15.77 0.02 -12.86
C GLY A 173 15.29 1.20 -12.00
N PHE A 174 15.08 0.99 -10.71
CA PHE A 174 14.61 2.04 -9.78
C PHE A 174 15.74 2.87 -9.17
N LEU A 175 16.97 2.69 -9.61
CA LEU A 175 18.12 3.42 -9.11
C LEU A 175 18.81 4.21 -10.21
N THR A 176 19.37 5.34 -9.84
CA THR A 176 20.21 6.16 -10.72
C THR A 176 21.63 6.21 -10.13
N GLN A 177 22.63 6.09 -10.99
CA GLN A 177 24.02 6.24 -10.56
C GLN A 177 24.24 7.69 -10.07
N ASP A 178 24.79 7.82 -8.88
CA ASP A 178 25.04 9.12 -8.24
C ASP A 178 26.41 9.10 -7.57
N ASN A 179 27.32 9.90 -8.09
CA ASN A 179 28.68 9.99 -7.53
C ASN A 179 28.73 10.63 -6.14
N ALA A 180 27.70 11.35 -5.75
CA ALA A 180 27.58 11.97 -4.45
C ALA A 180 26.88 11.08 -3.42
N ALA A 181 26.19 10.03 -3.82
CA ALA A 181 25.46 9.13 -2.92
C ALA A 181 26.41 8.37 -2.00
N ALA A 182 26.00 8.20 -0.76
CA ALA A 182 26.77 7.47 0.24
C ALA A 182 26.65 5.94 0.10
N VAL A 183 25.59 5.45 -0.55
CA VAL A 183 25.31 4.02 -0.64
C VAL A 183 25.96 3.43 -1.90
N SER A 184 26.75 2.37 -1.71
CA SER A 184 27.44 1.66 -2.79
C SER A 184 26.80 0.30 -3.03
N LEU A 185 26.69 -0.08 -4.31
CA LEU A 185 26.49 -1.46 -4.71
C LEU A 185 27.79 -1.97 -5.33
N PHE A 186 28.06 -3.25 -5.14
CA PHE A 186 29.29 -3.90 -5.58
C PHE A 186 28.99 -4.81 -6.78
N PHE A 187 29.94 -4.88 -7.72
CA PHE A 187 29.80 -5.61 -8.97
C PHE A 187 31.05 -6.43 -9.22
N VAL A 188 30.90 -7.55 -9.91
CA VAL A 188 32.01 -8.27 -10.49
C VAL A 188 32.48 -7.53 -11.76
N ASN A 189 33.78 -7.37 -11.97
CA ASN A 189 34.30 -6.69 -13.13
C ASN A 189 33.81 -7.34 -14.44
N GLY A 190 33.20 -6.52 -15.29
CA GLY A 190 32.61 -6.98 -16.55
C GLY A 190 31.14 -7.42 -16.44
N ASP A 191 30.57 -7.57 -15.24
CA ASP A 191 29.15 -7.78 -15.02
C ASP A 191 28.53 -6.54 -14.40
N THR A 192 27.66 -5.87 -15.14
CA THR A 192 26.89 -4.72 -14.67
C THR A 192 25.44 -5.07 -14.37
N ASN A 193 25.04 -6.33 -14.54
CA ASN A 193 23.66 -6.76 -14.38
C ASN A 193 23.37 -7.26 -12.96
N THR A 194 24.39 -7.79 -12.29
CA THR A 194 24.25 -8.36 -10.96
C THR A 194 24.91 -7.46 -9.92
N ALA A 195 24.12 -6.87 -9.04
CA ALA A 195 24.59 -6.05 -7.92
C ALA A 195 24.58 -6.85 -6.62
N TYR A 196 25.52 -6.53 -5.73
CA TYR A 196 25.66 -7.12 -4.40
C TYR A 196 25.64 -6.04 -3.34
N THR A 197 25.20 -6.38 -2.12
CA THR A 197 25.14 -5.42 -1.00
C THR A 197 26.50 -5.21 -0.35
N THR A 198 27.37 -6.21 -0.40
CA THR A 198 28.69 -6.17 0.20
C THR A 198 29.78 -6.54 -0.78
N GLN A 199 30.99 -6.03 -0.54
CA GLN A 199 32.16 -6.39 -1.34
C GLN A 199 32.52 -7.88 -1.18
N ALA A 200 32.25 -8.48 -0.02
CA ALA A 200 32.52 -9.89 0.25
C ALA A 200 31.70 -10.80 -0.67
N GLU A 201 30.39 -10.53 -0.81
CA GLU A 201 29.50 -11.26 -1.71
C GLU A 201 29.95 -11.13 -3.18
N ALA A 202 30.30 -9.92 -3.62
CA ALA A 202 30.83 -9.70 -4.98
C ALA A 202 32.16 -10.42 -5.19
N THR A 203 33.04 -10.45 -4.16
CA THR A 203 34.32 -11.14 -4.22
C THR A 203 34.14 -12.66 -4.31
N GLU A 204 33.22 -13.23 -3.57
CA GLU A 204 32.89 -14.64 -3.65
C GLU A 204 32.38 -15.01 -5.04
N ALA A 205 31.47 -14.19 -5.58
CA ALA A 205 30.96 -14.34 -6.95
C ALA A 205 32.06 -14.21 -8.02
N ALA A 206 33.09 -13.42 -7.75
CA ALA A 206 34.28 -13.26 -8.60
C ALA A 206 35.35 -14.38 -8.45
N GLY A 207 34.97 -15.50 -7.79
CA GLY A 207 35.90 -16.62 -7.54
C GLY A 207 36.95 -16.35 -6.47
N GLY A 208 36.64 -15.49 -5.50
CA GLY A 208 37.51 -15.15 -4.36
C GLY A 208 38.57 -14.08 -4.68
N ASN A 209 38.55 -13.50 -5.85
CA ASN A 209 39.54 -12.46 -6.24
C ASN A 209 38.95 -11.05 -6.04
N GLN A 210 39.37 -10.40 -4.95
CA GLN A 210 38.90 -9.06 -4.58
C GLN A 210 39.28 -7.97 -5.60
N GLY A 211 40.36 -8.15 -6.36
CA GLY A 211 40.74 -7.25 -7.43
C GLY A 211 39.81 -7.27 -8.65
N ASN A 212 38.91 -8.24 -8.74
CA ASN A 212 37.90 -8.35 -9.80
C ASN A 212 36.54 -7.78 -9.37
N THR A 213 36.49 -6.96 -8.34
CA THR A 213 35.26 -6.29 -7.92
C THR A 213 35.41 -4.77 -8.03
N ASN A 214 34.32 -4.12 -8.40
CA ASN A 214 34.21 -2.66 -8.38
C ASN A 214 32.97 -2.24 -7.59
N ASN A 215 32.89 -0.96 -7.25
CA ASN A 215 31.70 -0.40 -6.64
C ASN A 215 31.25 0.85 -7.40
N ALA A 216 29.97 1.10 -7.35
CA ALA A 216 29.39 2.35 -7.82
C ALA A 216 28.33 2.84 -6.83
N LYS A 217 28.26 4.15 -6.69
CA LYS A 217 27.26 4.78 -5.82
C LYS A 217 25.96 4.97 -6.55
N TYR A 218 24.87 4.66 -5.89
CA TYR A 218 23.53 4.79 -6.42
C TYR A 218 22.64 5.59 -5.48
N LYS A 219 21.64 6.22 -6.06
CA LYS A 219 20.57 6.94 -5.39
C LYS A 219 19.26 6.35 -5.88
N GLY A 220 18.32 6.13 -4.96
CA GLY A 220 16.98 5.71 -5.30
C GLY A 220 16.23 6.82 -6.02
N ASN A 221 15.50 6.45 -7.06
CA ASN A 221 14.48 7.32 -7.66
C ASN A 221 13.32 7.50 -6.67
N GLU A 222 12.51 8.52 -6.88
CA GLU A 222 11.29 8.68 -6.09
C GLU A 222 10.36 7.49 -6.32
N ALA A 223 9.89 6.89 -5.22
CA ALA A 223 8.93 5.79 -5.28
C ALA A 223 7.62 6.28 -5.92
N ALA A 224 7.00 5.42 -6.75
CA ALA A 224 5.74 5.75 -7.38
C ALA A 224 4.65 6.04 -6.33
N ASN A 225 3.97 7.16 -6.51
CA ASN A 225 2.85 7.56 -5.68
C ASN A 225 1.74 8.11 -6.58
N TRP A 226 0.66 7.35 -6.69
CA TRP A 226 -0.46 7.67 -7.58
C TRP A 226 -1.06 9.06 -7.34
N LEU A 227 -1.13 9.53 -6.07
CA LEU A 227 -1.61 10.87 -5.75
C LEU A 227 -0.71 11.97 -6.33
N ARG A 228 0.61 11.75 -6.28
CA ARG A 228 1.59 12.70 -6.82
C ARG A 228 1.66 12.62 -8.34
N ASP A 229 1.66 11.40 -8.88
CA ASP A 229 2.07 11.15 -10.26
C ASP A 229 0.90 11.32 -11.24
N GLU A 230 -0.33 11.00 -10.83
CA GLU A 230 -1.53 11.01 -11.67
C GLU A 230 -2.62 11.97 -11.20
N ASN A 231 -2.64 12.33 -9.91
CA ASN A 231 -3.68 13.16 -9.30
C ASN A 231 -3.12 14.40 -8.59
N GLU A 232 -2.17 15.05 -9.26
CA GLU A 232 -1.49 16.25 -8.78
C GLU A 232 -2.47 17.31 -8.28
N ARG A 233 -3.58 17.50 -8.97
CA ARG A 233 -4.53 18.57 -8.68
C ARG A 233 -5.21 18.39 -7.32
N VAL A 234 -5.63 17.17 -6.98
CA VAL A 234 -6.27 16.90 -5.68
C VAL A 234 -5.29 17.18 -4.54
N LEU A 235 -4.05 16.76 -4.69
CA LEU A 235 -3.01 16.97 -3.68
C LEU A 235 -2.67 18.46 -3.53
N LEU A 236 -2.59 19.19 -4.65
CA LEU A 236 -2.34 20.63 -4.67
C LEU A 236 -3.47 21.43 -3.99
N MET A 237 -4.73 21.13 -4.31
CA MET A 237 -5.87 21.83 -3.69
C MET A 237 -5.93 21.57 -2.17
N GLY A 238 -5.66 20.35 -1.75
CA GLY A 238 -5.57 20.01 -0.33
C GLY A 238 -4.43 20.73 0.39
N ALA A 239 -3.25 20.78 -0.22
CA ALA A 239 -2.10 21.50 0.35
C ALA A 239 -2.34 23.01 0.42
N LEU A 240 -2.92 23.61 -0.61
CA LEU A 240 -3.26 25.05 -0.63
C LEU A 240 -4.29 25.40 0.44
N ALA A 241 -5.29 24.55 0.68
CA ALA A 241 -6.23 24.77 1.77
C ALA A 241 -5.52 24.86 3.12
N GLU A 242 -4.60 23.93 3.40
CA GLU A 242 -3.81 23.94 4.65
C GLU A 242 -2.86 25.14 4.73
N VAL A 243 -2.24 25.54 3.61
CA VAL A 243 -1.37 26.71 3.52
C VAL A 243 -2.13 27.98 3.85
N PHE A 244 -3.32 28.19 3.26
CA PHE A 244 -4.10 29.39 3.51
C PHE A 244 -4.65 29.43 4.94
N TYR A 245 -5.05 28.29 5.53
CA TYR A 245 -5.37 28.25 6.96
C TYR A 245 -4.17 28.60 7.84
N TYR A 246 -2.99 28.11 7.49
CA TYR A 246 -1.76 28.46 8.20
C TYR A 246 -1.45 29.98 8.11
N LEU A 247 -1.73 30.59 6.96
CA LEU A 247 -1.54 32.02 6.71
C LEU A 247 -2.69 32.90 7.28
N GLN A 248 -3.67 32.29 7.95
CA GLN A 248 -4.87 32.95 8.50
C GLN A 248 -5.73 33.63 7.43
N ASP A 249 -5.69 33.13 6.19
CA ASP A 249 -6.58 33.53 5.08
C ASP A 249 -7.70 32.50 4.94
N ASP A 250 -8.66 32.58 5.85
CA ASP A 250 -9.74 31.59 5.95
C ASP A 250 -10.61 31.54 4.69
N ASP A 251 -10.81 32.65 4.01
CA ASP A 251 -11.63 32.73 2.80
C ASP A 251 -11.01 31.89 1.67
N GLN A 252 -9.71 32.04 1.42
CA GLN A 252 -9.00 31.23 0.46
C GLN A 252 -8.88 29.77 0.95
N GLY A 253 -8.64 29.55 2.23
CA GLY A 253 -8.61 28.21 2.83
C GLY A 253 -9.92 27.45 2.58
N VAL A 254 -11.07 28.06 2.85
CA VAL A 254 -12.40 27.47 2.58
C VAL A 254 -12.62 27.22 1.09
N LYS A 255 -12.21 28.15 0.22
CA LYS A 255 -12.34 27.98 -1.23
C LYS A 255 -11.55 26.76 -1.73
N HIS A 256 -10.27 26.65 -1.37
CA HIS A 256 -9.44 25.53 -1.79
C HIS A 256 -9.89 24.20 -1.15
N LYS A 257 -10.39 24.25 0.10
CA LYS A 257 -10.99 23.07 0.73
C LYS A 257 -12.20 22.55 -0.04
N LYS A 258 -13.09 23.42 -0.52
CA LYS A 258 -14.25 23.02 -1.33
C LYS A 258 -13.80 22.38 -2.65
N LEU A 259 -12.79 22.93 -3.31
CA LEU A 259 -12.23 22.34 -4.52
C LEU A 259 -11.61 20.97 -4.24
N PHE A 260 -10.89 20.83 -3.16
CA PHE A 260 -10.32 19.56 -2.71
C PHE A 260 -11.40 18.51 -2.45
N ASP A 261 -12.45 18.85 -1.69
CA ASP A 261 -13.56 17.96 -1.38
C ASP A 261 -14.31 17.53 -2.67
N GLN A 262 -14.45 18.45 -3.62
CA GLN A 262 -15.02 18.15 -4.94
C GLN A 262 -14.18 17.19 -5.75
N GLU A 263 -12.87 17.39 -5.84
CA GLU A 263 -11.96 16.48 -6.55
C GLU A 263 -11.98 15.06 -5.94
N ILE A 264 -12.00 14.95 -4.62
CA ILE A 264 -12.16 13.64 -3.95
C ILE A 264 -13.48 12.96 -4.34
N PHE A 265 -14.57 13.72 -4.37
CA PHE A 265 -15.87 13.19 -4.76
C PHE A 265 -15.85 12.71 -6.23
N GLU A 266 -15.30 13.52 -7.14
CA GLU A 266 -15.20 13.18 -8.56
C GLU A 266 -14.36 11.92 -8.79
N LEU A 267 -13.21 11.77 -8.12
CA LEU A 267 -12.37 10.57 -8.22
C LEU A 267 -13.08 9.30 -7.73
N ASN A 268 -13.79 9.37 -6.61
CA ASN A 268 -14.57 8.23 -6.12
C ASN A 268 -15.74 7.88 -7.06
N ASP A 269 -16.41 8.89 -7.62
CA ASP A 269 -17.52 8.71 -8.57
C ASP A 269 -17.06 8.11 -9.90
N GLU A 270 -15.92 8.58 -10.42
CA GLU A 270 -15.31 8.01 -11.63
C GLU A 270 -14.90 6.54 -11.44
N ASP A 271 -14.28 6.21 -10.32
CA ASP A 271 -13.91 4.82 -10.01
C ASP A 271 -15.14 3.93 -9.86
N SER A 272 -16.16 4.40 -9.16
CA SER A 272 -17.44 3.70 -9.01
C SER A 272 -18.11 3.45 -10.37
N LYS A 273 -18.11 4.44 -11.28
CA LYS A 273 -18.63 4.30 -12.63
C LYS A 273 -17.82 3.31 -13.47
N ARG A 274 -16.49 3.34 -13.34
CA ARG A 274 -15.60 2.40 -14.03
C ARG A 274 -15.85 0.97 -13.58
N ASN A 275 -15.99 0.75 -12.28
CA ASN A 275 -16.30 -0.55 -11.70
C ASN A 275 -17.70 -1.04 -12.10
N ALA A 276 -18.68 -0.16 -12.15
CA ALA A 276 -20.02 -0.49 -12.62
C ALA A 276 -20.07 -0.82 -14.12
N ALA A 277 -19.28 -0.14 -14.96
CA ALA A 277 -19.20 -0.39 -16.40
C ALA A 277 -18.50 -1.72 -16.74
N GLY A 278 -17.59 -2.20 -15.87
CA GLY A 278 -16.91 -3.50 -16.01
C GLY A 278 -17.66 -4.67 -15.38
N GLY A 279 -18.63 -4.41 -14.52
CA GLY A 279 -19.47 -5.42 -13.88
C GLY A 279 -20.65 -5.81 -14.76
N ASN A 280 -20.99 -7.11 -14.78
CA ASN A 280 -22.24 -7.58 -15.32
C ASN A 280 -23.38 -6.75 -14.72
N VAL A 281 -24.11 -6.05 -15.58
CA VAL A 281 -25.37 -5.41 -15.19
C VAL A 281 -26.28 -6.53 -14.68
N GLN A 282 -26.37 -6.71 -13.38
CA GLN A 282 -27.44 -7.49 -12.80
C GLN A 282 -28.74 -6.71 -13.04
N VAL A 283 -29.39 -7.01 -14.15
CA VAL A 283 -30.76 -6.57 -14.40
C VAL A 283 -31.61 -7.28 -13.36
N ASN A 284 -31.85 -6.65 -12.23
CA ASN A 284 -32.89 -7.08 -11.31
C ASN A 284 -34.24 -6.91 -12.02
N PHE A 285 -34.67 -7.96 -12.66
CA PHE A 285 -36.09 -8.09 -13.03
C PHE A 285 -36.87 -8.26 -11.73
N SER A 286 -37.21 -7.15 -11.10
CA SER A 286 -38.29 -7.15 -10.12
C SER A 286 -39.56 -7.51 -10.93
N GLY A 287 -39.87 -8.79 -10.95
CA GLY A 287 -41.10 -9.30 -11.55
C GLY A 287 -42.29 -8.62 -10.89
N ARG A 288 -42.84 -7.60 -11.53
CA ARG A 288 -44.26 -7.28 -11.34
C ARG A 288 -45.03 -8.43 -11.92
N GLY A 289 -45.63 -9.24 -11.04
CA GLY A 289 -46.58 -10.23 -11.42
C GLY A 289 -47.67 -9.59 -12.29
N LEU A 290 -47.84 -10.14 -13.47
CA LEU A 290 -49.06 -9.97 -14.24
C LEU A 290 -50.11 -10.90 -13.62
N ILE A 291 -51.17 -10.30 -13.20
CA ILE A 291 -52.46 -10.92 -12.82
C ILE A 291 -53.01 -11.66 -14.04
#